data_8af8d9df6c01de20fb9acc160ab49965
#
_entry.id   8af8d9df6c01de20fb9acc160ab49965
#
_cell.length_a   1.000
_cell.length_b   1.000
_cell.length_c   1.000
_cell.angle_alpha   90.00
_cell.angle_beta   90.00
_cell.angle_gamma   90.00
#
_symmetry.space_group_name_H-M   'P 1'
#
loop_
_entity.id
_entity.type
_entity.pdbx_description
1 polymer ?
#
loop_
_entity_poly.entity_id
_entity_poly.type
_entity_poly.pdbx_seq_one_letter_code
_entity_poly.pdbx_strand_id
1 'polypeptide(L)'
;MCIRDSYIIENCKYDDAAAQTENIEGNENDAYGALVDGTAVCEGYARAFQLLCNKANIDCVLLSGTTDSANHAWNGVKIGGDWYQIDVTWNDTDGENNYAENDYFNLTDDLMFKDHKLSYKYSELNSQTYLSVGTWCNFYVPKCTAEKYNYFNYKYPTVSDPDNADDVSQAIANAAKNGDEYFSIVVDKNTDFDYMYDRIMNDGYLYNWVSEANEINGYSPRLAESCYVYRKDELGVLTVELEYVD
;
A
#
# COMPACT_ATOMS: atom_id res chain seq x y z
N MET A 1 12.49 1.53 -2.14
CA MET A 1 11.25 1.52 -2.95
C MET A 1 10.28 2.57 -2.45
N CYS A 2 9.89 2.57 -1.18
CA CYS A 2 9.01 3.59 -0.56
C CYS A 2 9.36 5.05 -0.94
N ILE A 3 10.64 5.42 -1.02
CA ILE A 3 11.07 6.80 -1.36
C ILE A 3 10.50 7.31 -2.69
N ARG A 4 10.19 6.44 -3.68
CA ARG A 4 9.68 6.86 -4.99
C ARG A 4 8.19 7.05 -5.00
N ASP A 5 7.50 6.15 -4.30
CA ASP A 5 6.07 6.22 -4.03
C ASP A 5 5.79 7.49 -3.21
N SER A 6 6.38 7.60 -2.03
CA SER A 6 6.26 8.78 -1.16
C SER A 6 6.63 10.09 -1.86
N TYR A 7 7.67 10.10 -2.73
CA TYR A 7 8.03 11.32 -3.46
C TYR A 7 6.90 11.80 -4.38
N ILE A 8 6.22 10.87 -5.08
CA ILE A 8 5.10 11.24 -5.97
C ILE A 8 3.94 11.72 -5.12
N ILE A 9 3.55 10.98 -4.09
CA ILE A 9 2.45 11.32 -3.17
C ILE A 9 2.67 12.69 -2.53
N GLU A 10 3.88 12.99 -2.05
CA GLU A 10 4.21 14.27 -1.42
C GLU A 10 4.25 15.47 -2.36
N ASN A 11 4.46 15.26 -3.67
CA ASN A 11 4.73 16.32 -4.64
C ASN A 11 3.75 16.40 -5.81
N CYS A 12 2.79 15.50 -5.91
CA CYS A 12 1.75 15.50 -6.92
C CYS A 12 0.37 15.52 -6.26
N LYS A 13 -0.60 16.12 -6.92
CA LYS A 13 -2.02 16.10 -6.55
C LYS A 13 -2.84 15.49 -7.67
N TYR A 14 -3.85 14.72 -7.30
CA TYR A 14 -4.76 14.15 -8.28
C TYR A 14 -5.65 15.23 -8.92
N ASP A 15 -5.77 15.22 -10.24
CA ASP A 15 -6.61 16.14 -10.99
C ASP A 15 -7.97 15.53 -11.34
N ASP A 16 -8.92 15.70 -10.43
CA ASP A 16 -10.30 15.24 -10.63
C ASP A 16 -10.99 15.88 -11.83
N ALA A 17 -10.64 17.12 -12.16
CA ALA A 17 -11.23 17.83 -13.29
C ALA A 17 -10.72 17.24 -14.62
N ALA A 18 -9.42 16.97 -14.72
CA ALA A 18 -8.83 16.31 -15.87
C ALA A 18 -9.34 14.87 -16.03
N ALA A 19 -9.48 14.14 -14.92
CA ALA A 19 -9.97 12.76 -14.93
C ALA A 19 -11.40 12.60 -15.47
N GLN A 20 -12.22 13.67 -15.41
CA GLN A 20 -13.58 13.69 -15.94
C GLN A 20 -13.67 14.09 -17.41
N THR A 21 -12.56 14.43 -18.05
CA THR A 21 -12.51 14.83 -19.46
C THR A 21 -12.16 13.64 -20.36
N GLU A 22 -12.84 13.55 -21.54
CA GLU A 22 -12.50 12.49 -22.54
C GLU A 22 -11.13 12.71 -23.21
N ASN A 23 -10.68 13.95 -23.29
CA ASN A 23 -9.42 14.33 -23.92
C ASN A 23 -8.67 15.32 -23.02
N ILE A 24 -7.59 14.85 -22.42
CA ILE A 24 -6.69 15.67 -21.63
C ILE A 24 -5.70 16.34 -22.61
N GLU A 25 -5.70 17.68 -22.64
CA GLU A 25 -4.81 18.48 -23.53
C GLU A 25 -3.47 18.82 -22.86
N GLY A 26 -3.36 18.66 -21.55
CA GLY A 26 -2.17 18.97 -20.76
C GLY A 26 -1.26 17.75 -20.55
N ASN A 27 -0.45 17.82 -19.49
CA ASN A 27 0.54 16.81 -19.14
C ASN A 27 0.04 15.81 -18.06
N GLU A 28 -1.22 15.88 -17.68
CA GLU A 28 -1.78 15.14 -16.53
C GLU A 28 -1.71 13.61 -16.73
N ASN A 29 -1.67 13.15 -18.00
CA ASN A 29 -1.45 11.73 -18.35
C ASN A 29 0.02 11.32 -18.43
N ASP A 30 0.95 12.25 -18.25
CA ASP A 30 2.37 12.02 -18.45
C ASP A 30 3.17 12.12 -17.14
N ALA A 31 4.33 11.48 -17.12
CA ALA A 31 5.26 11.59 -15.98
C ALA A 31 5.69 13.05 -15.71
N TYR A 32 5.62 13.92 -16.71
CA TYR A 32 5.96 15.34 -16.56
C TYR A 32 4.92 16.05 -15.69
N GLY A 33 3.62 15.79 -15.89
CA GLY A 33 2.56 16.33 -15.07
C GLY A 33 2.78 15.99 -13.58
N ALA A 34 3.02 14.72 -13.28
CA ALA A 34 3.24 14.29 -11.90
C ALA A 34 4.56 14.79 -11.28
N LEU A 35 5.68 14.81 -12.05
CA LEU A 35 7.01 15.09 -11.49
C LEU A 35 7.44 16.55 -11.58
N VAL A 36 6.84 17.35 -12.45
CA VAL A 36 7.25 18.74 -12.73
C VAL A 36 6.10 19.72 -12.48
N ASP A 37 4.93 19.44 -13.05
CA ASP A 37 3.76 20.32 -12.87
C ASP A 37 3.09 20.08 -11.51
N GLY A 38 3.31 18.92 -10.89
CA GLY A 38 2.78 18.56 -9.58
C GLY A 38 1.28 18.25 -9.62
N THR A 39 0.74 17.88 -10.80
CA THR A 39 -0.67 17.55 -10.98
C THR A 39 -0.82 16.49 -12.05
N ALA A 40 -1.55 15.41 -11.79
CA ALA A 40 -1.72 14.32 -12.74
C ALA A 40 -2.99 13.49 -12.46
N VAL A 41 -3.37 12.67 -13.44
CA VAL A 41 -4.34 11.58 -13.25
C VAL A 41 -3.60 10.25 -13.08
N CYS A 42 -4.32 9.15 -12.86
CA CYS A 42 -3.74 7.83 -12.58
C CYS A 42 -2.64 7.39 -13.56
N GLU A 43 -2.80 7.67 -14.87
CA GLU A 43 -1.79 7.34 -15.87
C GLU A 43 -0.50 8.15 -15.67
N GLY A 44 -0.60 9.44 -15.30
CA GLY A 44 0.56 10.28 -14.99
C GLY A 44 1.32 9.79 -13.76
N TYR A 45 0.62 9.43 -12.69
CA TYR A 45 1.20 8.79 -11.50
C TYR A 45 1.94 7.49 -11.86
N ALA A 46 1.28 6.60 -12.58
CA ALA A 46 1.85 5.31 -12.97
C ALA A 46 3.07 5.45 -13.89
N ARG A 47 3.05 6.41 -14.82
CA ARG A 47 4.20 6.73 -15.70
C ARG A 47 5.36 7.35 -14.94
N ALA A 48 5.07 8.23 -13.98
CA ALA A 48 6.08 8.84 -13.12
C ALA A 48 6.78 7.76 -12.27
N PHE A 49 6.02 6.88 -11.65
CA PHE A 49 6.56 5.77 -10.89
C PHE A 49 7.42 4.83 -11.76
N GLN A 50 6.94 4.45 -12.95
CA GLN A 50 7.71 3.64 -13.89
C GLN A 50 9.03 4.33 -14.29
N LEU A 51 9.00 5.64 -14.58
CA LEU A 51 10.20 6.41 -14.92
C LEU A 51 11.22 6.39 -13.79
N LEU A 52 10.78 6.63 -12.55
CA LEU A 52 11.66 6.61 -11.38
C LEU A 52 12.22 5.20 -11.10
N CYS A 53 11.43 4.15 -11.28
CA CYS A 53 11.89 2.76 -11.19
C CYS A 53 12.96 2.45 -12.25
N ASN A 54 12.70 2.81 -13.51
CA ASN A 54 13.66 2.59 -14.61
C ASN A 54 14.97 3.34 -14.37
N LYS A 55 14.93 4.57 -13.86
CA LYS A 55 16.13 5.34 -13.49
C LYS A 55 16.94 4.67 -12.36
N ALA A 56 16.29 3.88 -11.55
CA ALA A 56 16.94 3.13 -10.48
C ALA A 56 17.28 1.68 -10.85
N ASN A 57 17.16 1.29 -12.11
CA ASN A 57 17.35 -0.07 -12.61
C ASN A 57 16.43 -1.09 -11.90
N ILE A 58 15.19 -0.71 -11.65
CA ILE A 58 14.13 -1.57 -11.13
C ILE A 58 13.17 -1.86 -12.27
N ASP A 59 12.96 -3.14 -12.58
CA ASP A 59 11.98 -3.56 -13.59
C ASP A 59 10.57 -3.10 -13.14
N CYS A 60 9.91 -2.32 -14.00
CA CYS A 60 8.58 -1.82 -13.77
C CYS A 60 7.78 -1.80 -15.07
N VAL A 61 6.54 -2.25 -15.01
CA VAL A 61 5.60 -2.22 -16.14
C VAL A 61 4.40 -1.36 -15.81
N LEU A 62 3.87 -0.67 -16.80
CA LEU A 62 2.59 0.03 -16.71
C LEU A 62 1.47 -0.99 -16.96
N LEU A 63 0.48 -1.01 -16.08
CA LEU A 63 -0.73 -1.79 -16.20
C LEU A 63 -1.91 -0.85 -16.41
N SER A 64 -2.89 -1.29 -17.18
CA SER A 64 -4.13 -0.54 -17.39
C SER A 64 -5.34 -1.45 -17.33
N GLY A 65 -6.43 -0.90 -16.84
CA GLY A 65 -7.63 -1.64 -16.61
C GLY A 65 -8.78 -0.75 -16.20
N THR A 66 -9.63 -1.29 -15.36
CA THR A 66 -10.77 -0.58 -14.76
C THR A 66 -10.85 -0.88 -13.29
N THR A 67 -11.33 0.09 -12.54
CA THR A 67 -11.91 -0.10 -11.20
C THR A 67 -13.44 -0.12 -11.33
N ASP A 68 -14.17 -0.18 -10.24
CA ASP A 68 -15.63 -0.16 -10.28
C ASP A 68 -16.19 1.16 -10.84
N SER A 69 -15.43 2.24 -10.80
CA SER A 69 -15.88 3.59 -11.16
C SER A 69 -15.32 4.12 -12.49
N ALA A 70 -14.13 3.68 -12.94
CA ALA A 70 -13.46 4.31 -14.07
C ALA A 70 -12.38 3.44 -14.73
N ASN A 71 -11.87 3.88 -15.88
CA ASN A 71 -10.60 3.43 -16.42
C ASN A 71 -9.47 3.81 -15.45
N HIS A 72 -8.50 2.93 -15.29
CA HIS A 72 -7.43 3.11 -14.31
C HIS A 72 -6.09 2.59 -14.81
N ALA A 73 -5.00 3.17 -14.28
CA ALA A 73 -3.63 2.76 -14.58
C ALA A 73 -2.82 2.66 -13.30
N TRP A 74 -2.03 1.58 -13.19
CA TRP A 74 -1.15 1.30 -12.06
C TRP A 74 0.11 0.57 -12.53
N ASN A 75 0.88 -0.04 -11.64
CA ASN A 75 2.15 -0.64 -11.99
C ASN A 75 2.32 -2.08 -11.48
N GLY A 76 3.08 -2.86 -12.26
CA GLY A 76 3.77 -4.05 -11.78
C GLY A 76 5.25 -3.73 -11.56
N VAL A 77 5.83 -4.12 -10.43
CA VAL A 77 7.21 -3.83 -10.06
C VAL A 77 7.94 -5.09 -9.60
N LYS A 78 9.22 -5.23 -9.98
CA LYS A 78 10.02 -6.40 -9.60
C LYS A 78 11.01 -6.09 -8.49
N ILE A 79 10.90 -6.78 -7.38
CA ILE A 79 11.74 -6.58 -6.21
C ILE A 79 12.29 -7.94 -5.73
N GLY A 80 13.60 -8.05 -5.61
CA GLY A 80 14.23 -9.26 -5.12
C GLY A 80 14.05 -10.51 -6.02
N GLY A 81 13.63 -10.30 -7.27
CA GLY A 81 13.34 -11.37 -8.22
C GLY A 81 11.85 -11.64 -8.42
N ASP A 82 11.00 -11.20 -7.51
CA ASP A 82 9.55 -11.40 -7.53
C ASP A 82 8.82 -10.15 -7.99
N TRP A 83 7.63 -10.35 -8.60
CA TRP A 83 6.75 -9.27 -9.03
C TRP A 83 5.67 -8.97 -8.00
N TYR A 84 5.34 -7.69 -7.90
CA TYR A 84 4.29 -7.12 -7.04
C TYR A 84 3.47 -6.10 -7.83
N GLN A 85 2.24 -5.90 -7.43
CA GLN A 85 1.42 -4.80 -7.94
C GLN A 85 1.47 -3.61 -6.98
N ILE A 86 1.48 -2.40 -7.52
CA ILE A 86 1.46 -1.16 -6.74
C ILE A 86 0.58 -0.13 -7.44
N ASP A 87 -0.26 0.54 -6.69
CA ASP A 87 -1.03 1.68 -7.16
C ASP A 87 -0.68 2.94 -6.36
N VAL A 88 0.17 3.77 -6.96
CA VAL A 88 0.63 5.01 -6.35
C VAL A 88 -0.50 6.04 -6.25
N THR A 89 -1.47 6.01 -7.17
CA THR A 89 -2.63 6.90 -7.15
C THR A 89 -3.51 6.62 -5.94
N TRP A 90 -3.81 5.34 -5.67
CA TRP A 90 -4.66 4.97 -4.54
C TRP A 90 -3.93 4.97 -3.20
N ASN A 91 -2.61 4.99 -3.21
CA ASN A 91 -1.79 5.26 -2.02
C ASN A 91 -1.71 6.77 -1.71
N ASP A 92 -2.04 7.65 -2.66
CA ASP A 92 -2.11 9.10 -2.42
C ASP A 92 -3.48 9.44 -1.81
N THR A 93 -3.47 9.79 -0.54
CA THR A 93 -4.67 10.15 0.22
C THR A 93 -4.90 11.65 0.28
N ASP A 94 -4.06 12.46 -0.41
CA ASP A 94 -4.07 13.94 -0.33
C ASP A 94 -4.01 14.49 1.12
N GLY A 95 -3.44 13.72 2.05
CA GLY A 95 -3.37 14.03 3.47
C GLY A 95 -4.68 13.75 4.24
N GLU A 96 -5.68 13.20 3.57
CA GLU A 96 -6.88 12.64 4.18
C GLU A 96 -6.67 11.13 4.37
N ASN A 97 -7.14 10.54 5.47
CA ASN A 97 -7.04 9.10 5.68
C ASN A 97 -5.60 8.51 5.56
N ASN A 98 -4.60 9.18 6.09
CA ASN A 98 -3.17 8.75 6.03
C ASN A 98 -2.94 7.31 6.52
N TYR A 99 -3.87 6.74 7.30
CA TYR A 99 -3.84 5.32 7.69
C TYR A 99 -3.95 4.36 6.49
N ALA A 100 -4.44 4.81 5.33
CA ALA A 100 -4.61 4.02 4.10
C ALA A 100 -3.48 4.22 3.06
N GLU A 101 -2.53 5.11 3.32
CA GLU A 101 -1.49 5.54 2.36
C GLU A 101 -0.65 4.41 1.76
N ASN A 102 -0.60 3.24 2.35
CA ASN A 102 0.19 2.13 1.84
C ASN A 102 -0.64 0.86 1.56
N ASP A 103 -1.96 0.98 1.45
CA ASP A 103 -2.85 -0.17 1.28
C ASP A 103 -2.62 -0.87 -0.06
N TYR A 104 -2.20 -0.12 -1.09
CA TYR A 104 -1.91 -0.64 -2.44
C TYR A 104 -0.41 -0.77 -2.73
N PHE A 105 0.42 -0.98 -1.70
CA PHE A 105 1.86 -1.08 -1.85
C PHE A 105 2.34 -2.53 -1.88
N ASN A 106 2.85 -2.97 -3.05
CA ASN A 106 3.40 -4.31 -3.28
C ASN A 106 2.43 -5.44 -2.99
N LEU A 107 1.25 -5.38 -3.58
CA LEU A 107 0.20 -6.37 -3.46
C LEU A 107 0.44 -7.58 -4.38
N THR A 108 -0.24 -8.67 -4.03
CA THR A 108 -0.43 -9.81 -4.93
C THR A 108 -1.56 -9.55 -5.93
N ASP A 109 -1.64 -10.37 -6.99
CA ASP A 109 -2.78 -10.35 -7.92
C ASP A 109 -4.11 -10.58 -7.19
N ASP A 110 -4.13 -11.51 -6.24
CA ASP A 110 -5.34 -11.88 -5.48
C ASP A 110 -5.87 -10.70 -4.63
N LEU A 111 -4.98 -9.84 -4.13
CA LEU A 111 -5.37 -8.65 -3.39
C LEU A 111 -5.76 -7.51 -4.35
N MET A 112 -4.90 -7.18 -5.31
CA MET A 112 -5.15 -6.08 -6.24
C MET A 112 -6.44 -6.28 -7.06
N PHE A 113 -6.71 -7.50 -7.53
CA PHE A 113 -7.86 -7.77 -8.38
C PHE A 113 -9.20 -7.91 -7.63
N LYS A 114 -9.26 -7.57 -6.36
CA LYS A 114 -10.54 -7.42 -5.65
C LYS A 114 -11.33 -6.21 -6.15
N ASP A 115 -10.64 -5.15 -6.50
CA ASP A 115 -11.20 -3.87 -6.96
C ASP A 115 -10.63 -3.37 -8.29
N HIS A 116 -9.52 -3.94 -8.76
CA HIS A 116 -8.91 -3.66 -10.06
C HIS A 116 -9.18 -4.80 -11.04
N LYS A 117 -9.43 -4.45 -12.31
CA LYS A 117 -9.63 -5.43 -13.39
C LYS A 117 -8.76 -5.03 -14.56
N LEU A 118 -7.88 -5.90 -15.02
CA LEU A 118 -7.11 -5.65 -16.25
C LEU A 118 -8.05 -5.55 -17.45
N SER A 119 -7.83 -4.56 -18.31
CA SER A 119 -8.60 -4.34 -19.54
C SER A 119 -8.42 -5.47 -20.57
N TYR A 120 -7.54 -6.43 -20.31
CA TYR A 120 -7.10 -7.43 -21.25
C TYR A 120 -7.16 -8.83 -20.65
N LYS A 121 -7.36 -9.83 -21.50
CA LYS A 121 -7.32 -11.22 -21.05
C LYS A 121 -5.88 -11.72 -21.01
N TYR A 122 -5.52 -12.41 -19.94
CA TYR A 122 -4.25 -13.12 -19.84
C TYR A 122 -4.15 -14.21 -20.91
N SER A 123 -3.01 -14.28 -21.56
CA SER A 123 -2.60 -15.45 -22.34
C SER A 123 -1.24 -15.94 -21.81
N GLU A 124 -1.11 -17.23 -21.54
CA GLU A 124 0.17 -17.84 -21.16
C GLU A 124 0.95 -18.24 -22.41
N LEU A 125 2.17 -17.72 -22.57
CA LEU A 125 3.10 -18.13 -23.60
C LEU A 125 4.48 -18.38 -22.96
N ASN A 126 4.98 -19.62 -23.07
CA ASN A 126 6.32 -19.99 -22.58
C ASN A 126 6.62 -19.62 -21.11
N SER A 127 5.71 -19.96 -20.20
CA SER A 127 5.79 -19.63 -18.76
C SER A 127 5.83 -18.14 -18.40
N GLN A 128 5.62 -17.25 -19.36
CA GLN A 128 5.42 -15.81 -19.15
C GLN A 128 3.99 -15.46 -19.50
N THR A 129 3.38 -14.60 -18.69
CA THR A 129 2.02 -14.14 -18.91
C THR A 129 2.04 -12.90 -19.80
N TYR A 130 1.35 -12.97 -20.93
CA TYR A 130 1.19 -11.86 -21.85
C TYR A 130 -0.28 -11.47 -21.97
N LEU A 131 -0.52 -10.18 -22.09
CA LEU A 131 -1.83 -9.65 -22.43
C LEU A 131 -1.98 -9.53 -23.93
N SER A 132 -3.08 -10.05 -24.45
CA SER A 132 -3.45 -9.92 -25.84
C SER A 132 -4.42 -8.74 -26.02
N VAL A 133 -3.95 -7.67 -26.63
CA VAL A 133 -4.79 -6.53 -27.05
C VAL A 133 -5.12 -6.71 -28.53
N GLY A 134 -6.21 -7.34 -28.81
CA GLY A 134 -6.54 -7.67 -30.20
C GLY A 134 -5.55 -8.65 -30.82
N THR A 135 -5.38 -8.60 -32.14
CA THR A 135 -4.51 -9.53 -32.91
C THR A 135 -3.06 -9.08 -33.05
N TRP A 136 -2.67 -7.91 -32.54
CA TRP A 136 -1.43 -7.24 -32.98
C TRP A 136 -0.41 -6.89 -31.90
N CYS A 137 -0.79 -6.86 -30.62
CA CYS A 137 0.13 -6.50 -29.54
C CYS A 137 -0.01 -7.45 -28.35
N ASN A 138 1.13 -8.00 -27.92
CA ASN A 138 1.24 -8.72 -26.66
C ASN A 138 1.98 -7.83 -25.67
N PHE A 139 1.36 -7.54 -24.53
CA PHE A 139 2.01 -6.87 -23.42
C PHE A 139 2.42 -7.90 -22.36
N TYR A 140 3.57 -7.71 -21.80
CA TYR A 140 4.00 -8.50 -20.66
C TYR A 140 3.24 -8.04 -19.42
N VAL A 141 2.49 -8.94 -18.81
CA VAL A 141 1.89 -8.74 -17.49
C VAL A 141 2.51 -9.75 -16.55
N PRO A 142 3.26 -9.31 -15.58
CA PRO A 142 3.83 -10.20 -14.58
C PRO A 142 2.74 -10.83 -13.73
N LYS A 143 3.00 -12.06 -13.27
CA LYS A 143 2.19 -12.69 -12.23
C LYS A 143 2.76 -12.30 -10.87
N CYS A 144 1.94 -11.69 -10.02
CA CYS A 144 2.32 -11.19 -8.71
C CYS A 144 1.73 -12.07 -7.61
N THR A 145 2.55 -12.95 -7.04
CA THR A 145 2.12 -13.89 -5.98
C THR A 145 2.96 -13.81 -4.71
N ALA A 146 3.97 -12.95 -4.70
CA ALA A 146 4.87 -12.79 -3.58
C ALA A 146 4.31 -11.81 -2.55
N GLU A 147 4.46 -12.13 -1.27
CA GLU A 147 3.97 -11.32 -0.15
C GLU A 147 5.12 -10.65 0.65
N LYS A 148 6.35 -11.11 0.44
CA LYS A 148 7.50 -10.74 1.27
C LYS A 148 7.76 -9.24 1.40
N TYR A 149 7.54 -8.48 0.33
CA TYR A 149 7.76 -7.03 0.30
C TYR A 149 6.46 -6.24 0.22
N ASN A 150 5.31 -6.87 0.53
CA ASN A 150 4.12 -6.09 0.89
C ASN A 150 4.47 -5.17 2.05
N TYR A 151 3.94 -3.94 2.04
CA TYR A 151 4.32 -2.91 3.01
C TYR A 151 4.12 -3.37 4.45
N PHE A 152 2.95 -3.92 4.75
CA PHE A 152 2.60 -4.33 6.10
C PHE A 152 3.42 -5.52 6.57
N ASN A 153 3.52 -6.57 5.74
CA ASN A 153 4.28 -7.78 6.06
C ASN A 153 5.78 -7.51 6.25
N TYR A 154 6.31 -6.50 5.57
CA TYR A 154 7.72 -6.13 5.68
C TYR A 154 8.03 -5.24 6.88
N LYS A 155 7.11 -4.32 7.22
CA LYS A 155 7.37 -3.25 8.19
C LYS A 155 6.91 -3.61 9.60
N TYR A 156 5.83 -4.41 9.73
CA TYR A 156 5.14 -4.58 11.00
C TYR A 156 5.13 -6.04 11.50
N PRO A 157 4.96 -6.26 12.80
CA PRO A 157 4.90 -7.58 13.37
C PRO A 157 3.66 -8.34 12.89
N THR A 158 3.83 -9.67 12.68
CA THR A 158 2.74 -10.59 12.37
C THR A 158 2.33 -11.34 13.64
N VAL A 159 1.07 -11.25 14.02
CA VAL A 159 0.50 -11.87 15.21
C VAL A 159 -0.36 -13.06 14.82
N SER A 160 0.03 -14.25 15.27
CA SER A 160 -0.74 -15.48 15.17
C SER A 160 -1.44 -15.87 16.48
N ASP A 161 -0.90 -15.39 17.61
CA ASP A 161 -1.44 -15.58 18.95
C ASP A 161 -1.03 -14.39 19.82
N PRO A 162 -1.99 -13.61 20.35
CA PRO A 162 -1.69 -12.44 21.17
C PRO A 162 -0.95 -12.76 22.48
N ASP A 163 -1.12 -13.99 23.00
CA ASP A 163 -0.44 -14.44 24.23
C ASP A 163 1.08 -14.61 24.02
N ASN A 164 1.54 -14.69 22.77
CA ASN A 164 2.93 -14.92 22.39
C ASN A 164 3.48 -13.82 21.45
N ALA A 165 2.99 -12.59 21.56
CA ALA A 165 3.34 -11.45 20.71
C ALA A 165 4.15 -10.38 21.47
N ASP A 166 5.21 -10.80 22.17
CA ASP A 166 6.05 -9.92 23.03
C ASP A 166 6.80 -8.83 22.24
N ASP A 167 6.95 -8.98 20.93
CA ASP A 167 7.63 -8.02 20.06
C ASP A 167 6.76 -6.83 19.66
N VAL A 168 5.43 -6.92 19.81
CA VAL A 168 4.49 -5.85 19.43
C VAL A 168 4.71 -4.61 20.29
N SER A 169 4.83 -4.75 21.61
CA SER A 169 5.07 -3.63 22.52
C SER A 169 6.36 -2.89 22.21
N GLN A 170 7.45 -3.64 21.90
CA GLN A 170 8.72 -3.04 21.50
C GLN A 170 8.60 -2.31 20.14
N ALA A 171 7.84 -2.88 19.20
CA ALA A 171 7.62 -2.27 17.89
C ALA A 171 6.80 -0.96 18.01
N ILE A 172 5.74 -0.95 18.83
CA ILE A 172 4.97 0.27 19.15
C ILE A 172 5.88 1.32 19.81
N ALA A 173 6.71 0.92 20.78
CA ALA A 173 7.65 1.82 21.43
C ALA A 173 8.64 2.46 20.46
N ASN A 174 9.12 1.71 19.47
CA ASN A 174 10.01 2.22 18.44
C ASN A 174 9.27 3.20 17.49
N ALA A 175 8.04 2.87 17.08
CA ALA A 175 7.19 3.74 16.26
C ALA A 175 6.94 5.07 16.99
N ALA A 176 6.61 5.03 18.28
CA ALA A 176 6.41 6.22 19.08
C ALA A 176 7.69 7.10 19.17
N LYS A 177 8.87 6.50 19.33
CA LYS A 177 10.15 7.24 19.31
C LYS A 177 10.46 7.90 17.99
N ASN A 178 10.00 7.31 16.88
CA ASN A 178 10.14 7.89 15.55
C ASN A 178 9.15 9.03 15.31
N GLY A 179 8.10 9.18 16.13
CA GLY A 179 7.02 10.13 15.93
C GLY A 179 6.02 9.64 14.86
N ASP A 180 5.94 8.32 14.64
CA ASP A 180 4.99 7.76 13.67
C ASP A 180 3.56 8.04 14.15
N GLU A 181 2.67 8.47 13.26
CA GLU A 181 1.25 8.71 13.57
C GLU A 181 0.44 7.41 13.60
N TYR A 182 0.88 6.41 12.87
CA TYR A 182 0.20 5.13 12.73
C TYR A 182 1.16 3.96 12.93
N PHE A 183 0.62 2.91 13.54
CA PHE A 183 1.29 1.62 13.69
C PHE A 183 0.36 0.51 13.23
N SER A 184 0.88 -0.51 12.57
CA SER A 184 0.04 -1.61 12.10
C SER A 184 0.43 -2.95 12.71
N ILE A 185 -0.55 -3.83 12.84
CA ILE A 185 -0.42 -5.21 13.28
C ILE A 185 -0.93 -6.08 12.14
N VAL A 186 -0.11 -6.99 11.67
CA VAL A 186 -0.51 -7.98 10.65
C VAL A 186 -1.04 -9.21 11.38
N VAL A 187 -2.24 -9.63 11.06
CA VAL A 187 -2.80 -10.90 11.54
C VAL A 187 -2.31 -12.03 10.63
N ASP A 188 -1.78 -13.11 11.21
CA ASP A 188 -1.35 -14.27 10.42
C ASP A 188 -2.51 -14.82 9.58
N LYS A 189 -2.25 -15.01 8.29
CA LYS A 189 -3.25 -15.43 7.29
C LYS A 189 -3.91 -16.80 7.56
N ASN A 190 -3.32 -17.61 8.44
CA ASN A 190 -3.89 -18.90 8.86
C ASN A 190 -4.82 -18.75 10.07
N THR A 191 -5.00 -17.54 10.58
CA THR A 191 -5.83 -17.23 11.73
C THR A 191 -7.10 -16.52 11.27
N ASP A 192 -8.21 -16.79 11.94
CA ASP A 192 -9.45 -16.07 11.71
C ASP A 192 -9.30 -14.61 12.13
N PHE A 193 -9.53 -13.68 11.20
CA PHE A 193 -9.29 -12.25 11.41
C PHE A 193 -10.25 -11.65 12.44
N ASP A 194 -11.52 -12.04 12.42
CA ASP A 194 -12.53 -11.55 13.38
C ASP A 194 -12.20 -12.03 14.79
N TYR A 195 -11.82 -13.30 14.92
CA TYR A 195 -11.38 -13.84 16.20
C TYR A 195 -10.15 -13.11 16.76
N MET A 196 -9.16 -12.83 15.92
CA MET A 196 -7.97 -12.09 16.34
C MET A 196 -8.28 -10.63 16.68
N TYR A 197 -9.13 -9.99 15.89
CA TYR A 197 -9.60 -8.65 16.22
C TYR A 197 -10.26 -8.59 17.60
N ASP A 198 -11.18 -9.50 17.88
CA ASP A 198 -11.87 -9.58 19.16
C ASP A 198 -10.88 -9.79 20.32
N ARG A 199 -9.89 -10.70 20.16
CA ARG A 199 -8.83 -10.91 21.16
C ARG A 199 -8.03 -9.63 21.39
N ILE A 200 -7.51 -9.03 20.32
CA ILE A 200 -6.64 -7.85 20.41
C ILE A 200 -7.39 -6.68 21.05
N MET A 201 -8.63 -6.44 20.65
CA MET A 201 -9.39 -5.27 21.09
C MET A 201 -10.17 -5.51 22.39
N ASN A 202 -10.96 -6.58 22.47
CA ASN A 202 -11.93 -6.78 23.55
C ASN A 202 -11.32 -7.48 24.78
N ASP A 203 -10.30 -8.33 24.58
CA ASP A 203 -9.56 -8.95 25.69
C ASP A 203 -8.43 -8.03 26.22
N GLY A 204 -8.22 -6.85 25.58
CA GLY A 204 -7.34 -5.81 26.07
C GLY A 204 -5.86 -5.97 25.73
N TYR A 205 -5.49 -6.81 24.76
CA TYR A 205 -4.08 -6.97 24.36
C TYR A 205 -3.50 -5.67 23.81
N LEU A 206 -4.24 -4.94 22.96
CA LEU A 206 -3.75 -3.67 22.43
C LEU A 206 -3.46 -2.66 23.56
N TYR A 207 -4.36 -2.56 24.54
CA TYR A 207 -4.15 -1.73 25.71
C TYR A 207 -2.86 -2.09 26.45
N ASN A 208 -2.65 -3.39 26.70
CA ASN A 208 -1.47 -3.88 27.40
C ASN A 208 -0.19 -3.57 26.60
N TRP A 209 -0.17 -3.82 25.30
CA TRP A 209 0.99 -3.51 24.43
C TRP A 209 1.33 -2.02 24.41
N VAL A 210 0.33 -1.14 24.36
CA VAL A 210 0.55 0.31 24.42
C VAL A 210 1.09 0.73 25.80
N SER A 211 0.54 0.16 26.88
CA SER A 211 1.01 0.42 28.25
C SER A 211 2.46 -0.03 28.43
N GLU A 212 2.80 -1.23 27.99
CA GLU A 212 4.18 -1.74 28.01
C GLU A 212 5.13 -0.91 27.12
N ALA A 213 4.68 -0.45 25.96
CA ALA A 213 5.44 0.45 25.09
C ALA A 213 5.75 1.77 25.80
N ASN A 214 4.82 2.32 26.58
CA ASN A 214 5.04 3.49 27.41
C ASN A 214 6.12 3.24 28.48
N GLU A 215 6.08 2.08 29.14
CA GLU A 215 7.10 1.68 30.12
C GLU A 215 8.48 1.54 29.47
N ILE A 216 8.57 0.87 28.31
CA ILE A 216 9.81 0.72 27.52
C ILE A 216 10.42 2.09 27.18
N ASN A 217 9.59 3.08 26.87
CA ASN A 217 10.02 4.44 26.54
C ASN A 217 10.24 5.32 27.77
N GLY A 218 10.00 4.83 28.98
CA GLY A 218 10.04 5.62 30.20
C GLY A 218 9.05 6.79 30.16
N TYR A 219 7.91 6.59 29.50
CA TYR A 219 6.83 7.57 29.28
C TYR A 219 7.28 8.84 28.52
N SER A 220 8.29 8.74 27.64
CA SER A 220 8.76 9.86 26.83
C SER A 220 9.28 9.38 25.46
N PRO A 221 8.50 9.49 24.36
CA PRO A 221 7.11 9.99 24.33
C PRO A 221 6.14 9.06 25.01
N ARG A 222 5.03 9.61 25.48
CA ARG A 222 3.91 8.85 26.05
C ARG A 222 2.77 8.76 25.05
N LEU A 223 2.21 7.56 24.89
CA LEU A 223 1.02 7.30 24.11
C LEU A 223 -0.22 7.25 25.00
N ALA A 224 -1.36 7.73 24.49
CA ALA A 224 -2.65 7.47 25.07
C ALA A 224 -2.96 5.97 25.02
N GLU A 225 -3.55 5.44 26.09
CA GLU A 225 -3.93 4.03 26.14
C GLU A 225 -5.25 3.74 25.41
N SER A 226 -6.01 4.79 25.07
CA SER A 226 -7.16 4.73 24.16
C SER A 226 -6.73 5.20 22.79
N CYS A 227 -6.95 4.39 21.75
CA CYS A 227 -6.55 4.68 20.38
C CYS A 227 -7.66 4.30 19.40
N TYR A 228 -7.66 4.97 18.26
CA TYR A 228 -8.48 4.55 17.13
C TYR A 228 -7.80 3.40 16.39
N VAL A 229 -8.61 2.43 15.93
CA VAL A 229 -8.12 1.28 15.16
C VAL A 229 -8.93 1.12 13.89
N TYR A 230 -8.22 1.09 12.77
CA TYR A 230 -8.78 0.91 11.44
C TYR A 230 -8.57 -0.56 11.02
N ARG A 231 -9.67 -1.23 10.73
CA ARG A 231 -9.65 -2.61 10.23
C ARG A 231 -9.45 -2.61 8.72
N LYS A 232 -8.53 -3.43 8.25
CA LYS A 232 -8.25 -3.67 6.85
C LYS A 232 -8.38 -5.17 6.58
N ASP A 233 -9.63 -5.64 6.58
CA ASP A 233 -9.99 -7.07 6.56
C ASP A 233 -9.36 -7.80 5.37
N GLU A 234 -9.36 -7.15 4.19
CA GLU A 234 -8.81 -7.71 2.95
C GLU A 234 -7.29 -7.90 3.00
N LEU A 235 -6.60 -7.08 3.76
CA LEU A 235 -5.15 -7.14 3.96
C LEU A 235 -4.75 -7.96 5.18
N GLY A 236 -5.70 -8.31 6.04
CA GLY A 236 -5.41 -8.94 7.34
C GLY A 236 -4.66 -8.01 8.29
N VAL A 237 -4.98 -6.71 8.29
CA VAL A 237 -4.22 -5.69 9.02
C VAL A 237 -5.11 -4.87 9.95
N LEU A 238 -4.62 -4.57 11.13
CA LEU A 238 -5.17 -3.59 12.06
C LEU A 238 -4.20 -2.40 12.12
N THR A 239 -4.67 -1.20 11.74
CA THR A 239 -3.87 0.03 11.85
C THR A 239 -4.34 0.83 13.04
N VAL A 240 -3.42 1.12 13.94
CA VAL A 240 -3.62 1.85 15.20
C VAL A 240 -3.13 3.28 15.02
N GLU A 241 -3.95 4.25 15.34
CA GLU A 241 -3.57 5.65 15.44
C GLU A 241 -2.86 5.90 16.76
N LEU A 242 -1.63 6.42 16.71
CA LEU A 242 -0.79 6.68 17.87
C LEU A 242 -1.04 8.11 18.36
N GLU A 243 -1.84 8.25 19.40
CA GLU A 243 -2.10 9.54 20.02
C GLU A 243 -1.06 9.85 21.10
N TYR A 244 -0.34 10.96 20.93
CA TYR A 244 0.69 11.40 21.87
C TYR A 244 0.10 12.30 22.95
N VAL A 245 0.43 12.02 24.20
CA VAL A 245 -0.03 12.81 25.36
C VAL A 245 1.17 13.39 26.14
N ASP A 246 0.98 14.58 26.70
CA ASP A 246 1.99 15.30 27.49
C ASP A 246 2.28 14.63 28.86
#